data_f590c7a208ead889a4e30f8307191e65
#
_entry.id   f590c7a208ead889a4e30f8307191e65
#
_cell.length_a   1.000
_cell.length_b   1.000
_cell.length_c   1.000
_cell.angle_alpha   90.00
_cell.angle_beta   90.00
_cell.angle_gamma   90.00
#
_symmetry.space_group_name_H-M   'P 1'
#
loop_
_entity.id
_entity.type
_entity.pdbx_description
1 polymer ?
#
loop_
_entity_poly.entity_id
_entity_poly.type
_entity_poly.pdbx_seq_one_letter_code
_entity_poly.pdbx_strand_id
1 'polypeptide(L)'
;MKKYGKLLTKISLIVLAVSLFLSLSLSDVIRLNPQLEGVPKAHLVSTAKKATVDEKVSVLIPSDELPEAPAATEATMEWSPEGYPELDINGDGEPDGFLLSYEDFAALGGQFLKDKYGAVRQVELEGVHYAQGRVNNKGLLWQQLRFNSRALCALAVVYVPLIVLGAALLAAGLILTALKRSEEEGLSLGQYLWNRFSPRKVLRFISDRAIIVGILLMAALVSIFRPNFLSEANFRNLLSNTAVRFIIALGVSGCLITKGTDLSAGRVAGFAACLSAIFLQRAGDYSNKFYPALGNLPIPLVLLGVLAICALIGAINGTVIAKLKVPPFIATLGMQTLVYGICLVYTGAQPIGTLQSAYTGIALGYVGNRIFSYIAIIALVVGAFMWLLYNKTRHGKYMYAIGGNETAAEVAGINTSRMKIKIYMLAAILYGLTGFLMVAKSGGASVNTAQSYELEAIAGCTIGGVSVNGGVGKISGILVGVLVFELLKIALQFMGVESSYTYIAQGLVIIVAVALDLRKYLARK
;
A
#
# COMPACT_ATOMS: atom_id res chain seq x y z
N MET A 1 -13.10 35.58 11.80
CA MET A 1 -12.68 34.39 12.58
C MET A 1 -12.88 33.07 11.86
N LYS A 2 -14.03 32.68 11.29
CA LYS A 2 -14.31 31.40 10.58
C LYS A 2 -13.35 31.09 9.40
N LYS A 3 -12.95 32.12 8.65
CA LYS A 3 -11.97 32.02 7.56
C LYS A 3 -10.57 31.70 8.11
N TYR A 4 -10.19 32.33 9.22
CA TYR A 4 -8.86 32.14 9.86
C TYR A 4 -8.76 30.78 10.55
N GLY A 5 -9.78 30.31 11.28
CA GLY A 5 -9.76 28.97 11.90
C GLY A 5 -9.62 27.85 10.87
N LYS A 6 -10.37 27.90 9.75
CA LYS A 6 -10.22 26.94 8.65
C LYS A 6 -8.87 27.05 7.94
N LEU A 7 -8.33 28.26 7.81
CA LEU A 7 -7.02 28.49 7.20
C LEU A 7 -5.91 27.90 8.09
N LEU A 8 -5.94 28.19 9.39
CA LEU A 8 -5.00 27.64 10.37
C LEU A 8 -5.01 26.12 10.39
N THR A 9 -6.20 25.49 10.38
CA THR A 9 -6.32 24.03 10.32
C THR A 9 -5.71 23.47 9.02
N LYS A 10 -5.86 24.14 7.88
CA LYS A 10 -5.23 23.69 6.62
C LYS A 10 -3.71 23.85 6.66
N ILE A 11 -3.22 24.99 7.15
CA ILE A 11 -1.78 25.24 7.29
C ILE A 11 -1.16 24.21 8.26
N SER A 12 -1.81 23.93 9.39
CA SER A 12 -1.32 22.95 10.36
C SER A 12 -1.23 21.54 9.78
N LEU A 13 -2.22 21.13 8.97
CA LEU A 13 -2.17 19.82 8.29
C LEU A 13 -1.03 19.75 7.28
N ILE A 14 -0.73 20.83 6.56
CA ILE A 14 0.41 20.90 5.65
C ILE A 14 1.72 20.83 6.45
N VAL A 15 1.85 21.61 7.53
CA VAL A 15 3.04 21.62 8.40
C VAL A 15 3.27 20.25 9.02
N LEU A 16 2.22 19.59 9.51
CA LEU A 16 2.31 18.23 10.06
C LEU A 16 2.68 17.20 8.99
N ALA A 17 2.11 17.30 7.80
CA ALA A 17 2.46 16.41 6.68
C ALA A 17 3.92 16.60 6.24
N VAL A 18 4.39 17.84 6.14
CA VAL A 18 5.79 18.16 5.83
C VAL A 18 6.71 17.67 6.96
N SER A 19 6.34 17.88 8.23
CA SER A 19 7.12 17.41 9.38
C SER A 19 7.21 15.89 9.41
N LEU A 20 6.10 15.20 9.12
CA LEU A 20 6.08 13.74 9.02
C LEU A 20 6.93 13.26 7.86
N PHE A 21 6.84 13.89 6.69
CA PHE A 21 7.67 13.58 5.53
C PHE A 21 9.16 13.79 5.83
N LEU A 22 9.52 14.90 6.46
CA LEU A 22 10.90 15.17 6.87
C LEU A 22 11.37 14.17 7.93
N SER A 23 10.58 13.86 8.95
CA SER A 23 10.95 12.89 9.98
C SER A 23 11.16 11.50 9.37
N LEU A 24 10.32 11.10 8.45
CA LEU A 24 10.45 9.84 7.72
C LEU A 24 11.65 9.86 6.77
N SER A 25 11.85 10.89 5.95
CA SER A 25 12.96 10.96 5.00
C SER A 25 14.32 11.08 5.69
N LEU A 26 14.40 11.73 6.82
CA LEU A 26 15.64 11.96 7.55
C LEU A 26 16.02 10.82 8.49
N SER A 27 15.05 10.03 8.98
CA SER A 27 15.35 8.82 9.75
C SER A 27 16.15 7.78 8.93
N ASP A 28 15.99 7.77 7.59
CA ASP A 28 16.75 6.88 6.72
C ASP A 28 18.12 7.41 6.32
N VAL A 29 18.28 8.71 6.17
CA VAL A 29 19.61 9.31 5.97
C VAL A 29 20.52 8.94 7.15
N ILE A 30 19.94 8.80 8.35
CA ILE A 30 20.69 8.39 9.54
C ILE A 30 20.86 6.86 9.62
N ARG A 31 19.88 6.07 9.14
CA ARG A 31 19.88 4.61 9.23
C ARG A 31 20.50 3.88 8.04
N LEU A 32 20.53 4.46 6.85
CA LEU A 32 20.71 3.72 5.61
C LEU A 32 21.76 4.30 4.66
N ASN A 33 22.48 5.34 5.03
CA ASN A 33 23.53 5.83 4.16
C ASN A 33 24.94 5.50 4.73
N PRO A 34 25.43 4.26 4.49
CA PRO A 34 26.84 3.93 4.69
C PRO A 34 27.73 4.60 3.65
N GLN A 35 27.16 5.25 2.65
CA GLN A 35 27.85 5.98 1.57
C GLN A 35 28.07 7.47 1.85
N LEU A 36 28.00 7.91 3.07
CA LEU A 36 28.69 9.14 3.44
C LEU A 36 30.17 8.85 3.27
N GLU A 37 30.81 9.53 2.31
CA GLU A 37 32.23 9.43 2.02
C GLU A 37 33.05 9.32 3.32
N GLY A 38 33.89 8.28 3.41
CA GLY A 38 34.76 8.02 4.56
C GLY A 38 34.18 7.13 5.67
N VAL A 39 33.04 6.50 5.47
CA VAL A 39 32.51 5.47 6.39
C VAL A 39 32.90 4.09 5.87
N PRO A 40 33.61 3.25 6.66
CA PRO A 40 33.92 1.89 6.26
C PRO A 40 32.64 1.12 5.93
N LYS A 41 32.67 0.42 4.81
CA LYS A 41 31.50 -0.32 4.33
C LYS A 41 31.36 -1.60 5.12
N ALA A 42 30.31 -1.74 5.89
CA ALA A 42 29.66 -2.96 6.32
C ALA A 42 30.45 -3.92 7.23
N HIS A 43 29.81 -4.58 8.16
CA HIS A 43 30.64 -5.19 9.14
C HIS A 43 30.13 -6.44 9.85
N LEU A 44 28.88 -6.87 9.63
CA LEU A 44 28.35 -8.06 10.27
C LEU A 44 27.34 -8.76 9.35
N VAL A 45 27.61 -9.98 8.96
CA VAL A 45 26.72 -10.77 8.12
C VAL A 45 26.17 -11.95 8.90
N SER A 46 24.85 -12.06 8.98
CA SER A 46 24.21 -13.29 9.39
C SER A 46 23.99 -14.17 8.16
N THR A 47 24.54 -15.36 8.19
CA THR A 47 24.31 -16.39 7.18
C THR A 47 22.94 -17.06 7.32
N ALA A 48 22.25 -16.88 8.43
CA ALA A 48 20.93 -17.41 8.67
C ALA A 48 19.82 -16.41 8.30
N LYS A 49 18.80 -16.86 7.59
CA LYS A 49 17.61 -16.06 7.25
C LYS A 49 16.78 -15.66 8.48
N LYS A 50 17.00 -16.31 9.62
CA LYS A 50 16.39 -16.04 10.92
C LYS A 50 17.45 -16.26 11.97
N ALA A 51 18.19 -15.23 12.33
CA ALA A 51 19.09 -15.30 13.47
C ALA A 51 18.25 -15.27 14.76
N THR A 52 18.02 -16.42 15.35
CA THR A 52 17.75 -16.56 16.78
C THR A 52 19.06 -16.48 17.53
N VAL A 53 19.02 -16.14 18.81
CA VAL A 53 20.23 -15.92 19.66
C VAL A 53 21.19 -17.13 19.68
N ASP A 54 20.73 -18.29 19.24
CA ASP A 54 21.47 -19.57 19.23
C ASP A 54 22.01 -19.95 17.84
N GLU A 55 21.75 -19.15 16.81
CA GLU A 55 22.26 -19.43 15.46
C GLU A 55 23.54 -18.64 15.20
N LYS A 56 24.52 -19.30 14.56
CA LYS A 56 25.80 -18.72 14.16
C LYS A 56 25.62 -17.48 13.31
N VAL A 57 25.78 -16.32 13.93
CA VAL A 57 25.80 -15.03 13.26
C VAL A 57 27.23 -14.76 12.83
N SER A 58 27.46 -14.54 11.55
CA SER A 58 28.75 -14.17 11.03
C SER A 58 28.89 -12.65 10.98
N VAL A 59 30.01 -12.17 11.47
CA VAL A 59 30.35 -10.75 11.57
C VAL A 59 31.33 -10.42 10.46
N LEU A 60 31.03 -9.42 9.64
CA LEU A 60 31.94 -8.90 8.64
C LEU A 60 32.59 -7.63 9.18
N ILE A 61 33.90 -7.67 9.37
CA ILE A 61 34.72 -6.53 9.78
C ILE A 61 35.60 -6.12 8.61
N PRO A 62 35.73 -4.84 8.28
CA PRO A 62 36.67 -4.38 7.26
C PRO A 62 38.08 -4.82 7.62
N SER A 63 38.89 -5.11 6.62
CA SER A 63 40.27 -5.54 6.81
C SER A 63 41.12 -4.53 7.55
N ASP A 64 40.83 -3.24 7.41
CA ASP A 64 41.53 -2.12 8.07
C ASP A 64 41.06 -1.87 9.52
N GLU A 65 39.93 -2.45 9.93
CA GLU A 65 39.37 -2.34 11.29
C GLU A 65 39.51 -3.66 12.09
N LEU A 66 40.08 -4.71 11.52
CA LEU A 66 40.26 -5.98 12.21
C LEU A 66 41.31 -5.79 13.33
N PRO A 67 40.95 -5.97 14.62
CA PRO A 67 41.92 -5.85 15.70
C PRO A 67 43.00 -6.94 15.58
N GLU A 68 44.21 -6.66 16.04
CA GLU A 68 45.28 -7.66 16.08
C GLU A 68 44.80 -8.89 16.87
N ALA A 69 45.05 -10.06 16.30
CA ALA A 69 44.62 -11.32 16.91
C ALA A 69 45.12 -11.44 18.34
N PRO A 70 44.27 -11.75 19.32
CA PRO A 70 44.73 -12.01 20.68
C PRO A 70 45.71 -13.16 20.68
N ALA A 71 46.77 -13.07 21.49
CA ALA A 71 47.78 -14.11 21.62
C ALA A 71 47.09 -15.46 21.88
N ALA A 72 47.36 -16.45 21.04
CA ALA A 72 46.71 -17.75 21.05
C ALA A 72 46.82 -18.41 22.43
N THR A 73 45.67 -18.58 23.06
CA THR A 73 45.52 -19.56 24.16
C THR A 73 45.10 -20.87 23.52
N GLU A 74 45.65 -21.99 24.00
CA GLU A 74 45.52 -23.35 23.44
C GLU A 74 44.07 -23.87 23.19
N ALA A 75 43.06 -23.08 23.42
CA ALA A 75 41.65 -23.43 23.27
C ALA A 75 40.91 -22.62 22.16
N THR A 76 41.55 -21.68 21.49
CA THR A 76 40.95 -20.86 20.44
C THR A 76 41.50 -21.21 19.09
N MET A 77 40.63 -21.43 18.13
CA MET A 77 40.97 -21.59 16.71
C MET A 77 42.05 -20.60 16.30
N GLU A 78 42.96 -21.04 15.43
CA GLU A 78 44.01 -20.20 14.87
C GLU A 78 43.39 -18.94 14.25
N TRP A 79 43.53 -17.84 14.91
CA TRP A 79 43.19 -16.52 14.45
C TRP A 79 44.27 -16.05 13.47
N SER A 80 44.16 -16.42 12.24
CA SER A 80 44.91 -15.76 11.22
C SER A 80 43.90 -15.05 10.29
N PRO A 81 44.14 -13.79 9.92
CA PRO A 81 43.33 -13.13 8.90
C PRO A 81 43.19 -13.97 7.64
N GLU A 82 44.21 -14.77 7.31
CA GLU A 82 44.26 -15.73 6.20
C GLU A 82 43.29 -16.92 6.35
N GLY A 83 42.75 -17.17 7.55
CA GLY A 83 41.81 -18.26 7.84
C GLY A 83 40.32 -17.87 7.77
N TYR A 84 40.00 -16.59 7.71
CA TYR A 84 38.62 -16.13 7.62
C TYR A 84 38.15 -15.99 6.16
N PRO A 85 36.92 -16.43 5.84
CA PRO A 85 36.36 -16.23 4.52
C PRO A 85 36.27 -14.74 4.20
N GLU A 86 36.91 -14.33 3.15
CA GLU A 86 36.82 -12.98 2.61
C GLU A 86 35.47 -12.80 1.90
N LEU A 87 34.86 -11.63 2.03
CA LEU A 87 33.60 -11.31 1.39
C LEU A 87 33.72 -10.03 0.58
N ASP A 88 33.60 -10.16 -0.73
CA ASP A 88 33.40 -9.06 -1.66
C ASP A 88 31.90 -8.78 -1.77
N ILE A 89 31.45 -7.63 -1.27
CA ILE A 89 30.04 -7.24 -1.24
C ILE A 89 29.67 -6.45 -2.50
N ASN A 90 30.61 -5.68 -3.01
CA ASN A 90 30.38 -4.76 -4.12
C ASN A 90 30.66 -5.40 -5.48
N GLY A 91 31.40 -6.52 -5.51
CA GLY A 91 31.73 -7.27 -6.73
C GLY A 91 32.88 -6.69 -7.53
N ASP A 92 33.78 -5.90 -6.87
CA ASP A 92 34.95 -5.30 -7.50
C ASP A 92 36.19 -6.22 -7.51
N GLY A 93 36.11 -7.40 -6.89
CA GLY A 93 37.16 -8.40 -6.79
C GLY A 93 38.11 -8.19 -5.63
N GLU A 94 37.95 -7.13 -4.84
CA GLU A 94 38.66 -6.92 -3.60
C GLU A 94 37.77 -7.25 -2.39
N PRO A 95 38.31 -7.88 -1.33
CA PRO A 95 37.52 -8.19 -0.15
C PRO A 95 37.15 -6.94 0.63
N ASP A 96 35.85 -6.74 0.87
CA ASP A 96 35.34 -5.64 1.71
C ASP A 96 35.55 -5.90 3.20
N GLY A 97 35.91 -7.14 3.58
CA GLY A 97 36.17 -7.54 4.95
C GLY A 97 36.13 -9.06 5.16
N PHE A 98 36.22 -9.47 6.43
CA PHE A 98 36.27 -10.88 6.84
C PHE A 98 34.97 -11.32 7.51
N LEU A 99 34.59 -12.56 7.27
CA LEU A 99 33.41 -13.18 7.87
C LEU A 99 33.79 -13.86 9.21
N LEU A 100 33.31 -13.32 10.31
CA LEU A 100 33.55 -13.87 11.66
C LEU A 100 32.33 -14.67 12.14
N SER A 101 32.58 -15.76 12.85
CA SER A 101 31.54 -16.47 13.58
C SER A 101 31.08 -15.63 14.79
N TYR A 102 29.94 -15.99 15.36
CA TYR A 102 29.43 -15.35 16.57
C TYR A 102 30.38 -15.51 17.76
N GLU A 103 31.01 -16.68 17.87
CA GLU A 103 31.96 -17.03 18.91
C GLU A 103 33.24 -16.22 18.76
N ASP A 104 33.74 -16.07 17.54
CA ASP A 104 34.95 -15.31 17.25
C ASP A 104 34.74 -13.82 17.52
N PHE A 105 33.58 -13.28 17.19
CA PHE A 105 33.24 -11.90 17.49
C PHE A 105 33.16 -11.63 19.00
N ALA A 106 32.61 -12.57 19.77
CA ALA A 106 32.57 -12.47 21.23
C ALA A 106 33.98 -12.59 21.83
N ALA A 107 34.85 -13.43 21.25
CA ALA A 107 36.25 -13.57 21.68
C ALA A 107 37.06 -12.29 21.45
N LEU A 108 36.72 -11.50 20.44
CA LEU A 108 37.28 -10.15 20.21
C LEU A 108 36.72 -9.07 21.16
N GLY A 109 35.91 -9.45 22.16
CA GLY A 109 35.30 -8.50 23.09
C GLY A 109 34.03 -7.85 22.56
N GLY A 110 33.46 -8.34 21.45
CA GLY A 110 32.22 -7.85 20.90
C GLY A 110 31.01 -8.09 21.80
N GLN A 111 30.17 -7.08 21.96
CA GLN A 111 28.96 -7.12 22.77
C GLN A 111 27.72 -7.10 21.92
N PHE A 112 26.72 -7.91 22.31
CA PHE A 112 25.44 -8.03 21.62
C PHE A 112 24.36 -7.30 22.41
N LEU A 113 23.87 -6.19 21.86
CA LEU A 113 22.82 -5.39 22.47
C LEU A 113 21.45 -5.93 22.03
N LYS A 114 20.75 -6.54 22.99
CA LYS A 114 19.41 -7.12 22.78
C LYS A 114 18.34 -6.07 22.98
N ASP A 115 17.29 -6.13 22.14
CA ASP A 115 16.08 -5.35 22.36
C ASP A 115 15.23 -5.97 23.52
N LYS A 116 14.14 -5.29 23.88
CA LYS A 116 13.22 -5.75 24.93
C LYS A 116 12.56 -7.12 24.65
N TYR A 117 12.72 -7.68 23.47
CA TYR A 117 12.21 -8.99 23.06
C TYR A 117 13.33 -10.04 22.94
N GLY A 118 14.54 -9.69 23.34
CA GLY A 118 15.71 -10.58 23.29
C GLY A 118 16.37 -10.71 21.91
N ALA A 119 15.89 -10.00 20.90
CA ALA A 119 16.51 -10.00 19.58
C ALA A 119 17.70 -9.04 19.55
N VAL A 120 18.83 -9.51 18.99
CA VAL A 120 20.02 -8.69 18.79
C VAL A 120 19.73 -7.65 17.70
N ARG A 121 19.79 -6.38 18.06
CA ARG A 121 19.54 -5.26 17.14
C ARG A 121 20.78 -4.44 16.85
N GLN A 122 21.72 -4.45 17.74
CA GLN A 122 23.00 -3.75 17.62
C GLN A 122 24.08 -4.63 18.21
N VAL A 123 25.28 -4.48 17.71
CA VAL A 123 26.48 -5.07 18.29
C VAL A 123 27.52 -3.96 18.45
N GLU A 124 28.37 -4.11 19.42
CA GLU A 124 29.44 -3.16 19.76
C GLU A 124 30.77 -3.91 19.79
N LEU A 125 31.77 -3.35 19.13
CA LEU A 125 33.14 -3.80 19.19
C LEU A 125 34.03 -2.56 19.37
N GLU A 126 34.83 -2.54 20.42
CA GLU A 126 35.78 -1.45 20.76
C GLU A 126 35.12 -0.05 20.73
N GLY A 127 33.89 0.07 21.22
CA GLY A 127 33.13 1.32 21.23
C GLY A 127 32.52 1.71 19.90
N VAL A 128 32.64 0.87 18.87
CA VAL A 128 31.97 1.05 17.59
C VAL A 128 30.68 0.26 17.57
N HIS A 129 29.58 0.93 17.28
CA HIS A 129 28.26 0.33 17.20
C HIS A 129 27.91 -0.03 15.76
N TYR A 130 27.37 -1.22 15.59
CA TYR A 130 26.91 -1.76 14.30
C TYR A 130 25.42 -2.07 14.36
N ALA A 131 24.67 -1.76 13.31
CA ALA A 131 23.25 -2.05 13.20
C ALA A 131 22.94 -3.00 12.05
N GLN A 132 21.86 -3.75 12.24
CA GLN A 132 21.40 -4.73 11.27
C GLN A 132 20.87 -4.07 9.99
N GLY A 133 21.43 -4.42 8.84
CA GLY A 133 21.01 -4.03 7.50
C GLY A 133 20.80 -5.22 6.58
N ARG A 134 20.33 -4.98 5.37
CA ARG A 134 20.18 -6.01 4.32
C ARG A 134 21.14 -5.73 3.16
N VAL A 135 21.88 -6.73 2.76
CA VAL A 135 22.66 -6.71 1.52
C VAL A 135 22.08 -7.71 0.53
N ASN A 136 21.62 -7.24 -0.60
CA ASN A 136 21.30 -7.92 -1.86
C ASN A 136 21.28 -9.46 -1.78
N ASN A 137 20.23 -10.07 -1.25
CA ASN A 137 20.03 -11.54 -1.16
C ASN A 137 21.10 -12.35 -0.42
N LYS A 138 22.16 -11.75 0.11
CA LYS A 138 23.26 -12.43 0.82
C LYS A 138 23.08 -12.49 2.34
N GLY A 139 21.88 -12.12 2.87
CA GLY A 139 21.60 -12.21 4.31
C GLY A 139 21.42 -10.87 5.00
N LEU A 140 21.42 -10.90 6.33
CA LEU A 140 21.34 -9.70 7.18
C LEU A 140 22.75 -9.19 7.42
N LEU A 141 22.98 -7.94 7.04
CA LEU A 141 24.25 -7.26 7.26
C LEU A 141 24.15 -6.33 8.45
N TRP A 142 25.14 -6.37 9.31
CA TRP A 142 25.34 -5.37 10.35
C TRP A 142 26.23 -4.25 9.78
N GLN A 143 25.75 -3.03 9.86
CA GLN A 143 26.44 -1.86 9.34
C GLN A 143 26.88 -0.96 10.49
N GLN A 144 28.07 -0.38 10.37
CA GLN A 144 28.57 0.58 11.33
C GLN A 144 27.62 1.77 11.44
N LEU A 145 27.09 2.01 12.63
CA LEU A 145 26.34 3.21 12.95
C LEU A 145 27.35 4.29 13.41
N ARG A 146 27.89 5.05 12.47
CA ARG A 146 28.48 6.32 12.87
C ARG A 146 27.35 7.29 13.23
N PHE A 147 27.05 7.37 14.51
CA PHE A 147 26.19 8.43 15.03
C PHE A 147 26.90 9.76 14.83
N ASN A 148 26.62 10.44 13.74
CA ASN A 148 26.89 11.86 13.67
C ASN A 148 25.87 12.55 14.60
N SER A 149 26.20 12.59 15.89
CA SER A 149 25.38 13.21 16.93
C SER A 149 24.95 14.63 16.58
N ARG A 150 25.79 15.34 15.81
CA ARG A 150 25.47 16.69 15.30
C ARG A 150 24.34 16.68 14.26
N ALA A 151 24.32 15.72 13.36
CA ALA A 151 23.23 15.61 12.37
C ALA A 151 21.90 15.20 13.04
N LEU A 152 21.93 14.27 14.00
CA LEU A 152 20.78 13.90 14.81
C LEU A 152 20.22 15.07 15.63
N CYS A 153 21.09 15.84 16.27
CA CYS A 153 20.69 17.04 17.01
C CYS A 153 20.15 18.12 16.07
N ALA A 154 20.78 18.34 14.92
CA ALA A 154 20.30 19.32 13.92
C ALA A 154 18.91 18.93 13.37
N LEU A 155 18.65 17.64 13.17
CA LEU A 155 17.37 17.14 12.71
C LEU A 155 16.28 17.21 13.78
N ALA A 156 16.59 16.85 15.02
CA ALA A 156 15.66 17.02 16.15
C ALA A 156 15.30 18.50 16.35
N VAL A 157 16.24 19.42 16.16
CA VAL A 157 16.02 20.87 16.22
C VAL A 157 15.08 21.37 15.13
N VAL A 158 15.00 20.71 13.97
CA VAL A 158 14.15 21.16 12.85
C VAL A 158 12.76 20.53 12.89
N TYR A 159 12.65 19.19 12.90
CA TYR A 159 11.35 18.55 12.72
C TYR A 159 10.51 18.46 13.99
N VAL A 160 11.12 18.33 15.17
CA VAL A 160 10.37 18.29 16.44
C VAL A 160 9.63 19.61 16.70
N PRO A 161 10.27 20.80 16.58
CA PRO A 161 9.56 22.08 16.63
C PRO A 161 8.47 22.21 15.57
N LEU A 162 8.67 21.70 14.35
CA LEU A 162 7.65 21.73 13.30
C LEU A 162 6.44 20.85 13.65
N ILE A 163 6.64 19.69 14.27
CA ILE A 163 5.54 18.86 14.77
C ILE A 163 4.78 19.57 15.89
N VAL A 164 5.50 20.14 16.84
CA VAL A 164 4.90 20.89 17.96
C VAL A 164 4.13 22.10 17.44
N LEU A 165 4.73 22.88 16.53
CA LEU A 165 4.07 24.02 15.88
C LEU A 165 2.83 23.58 15.11
N GLY A 166 2.92 22.51 14.31
CA GLY A 166 1.80 21.95 13.57
C GLY A 166 0.66 21.51 14.49
N ALA A 167 0.97 20.84 15.60
CA ALA A 167 -0.01 20.44 16.59
C ALA A 167 -0.66 21.63 17.30
N ALA A 168 0.13 22.64 17.66
CA ALA A 168 -0.36 23.89 18.26
C ALA A 168 -1.29 24.66 17.31
N LEU A 169 -0.90 24.79 16.03
CA LEU A 169 -1.73 25.43 15.00
C LEU A 169 -3.03 24.64 14.75
N LEU A 170 -2.98 23.32 14.81
CA LEU A 170 -4.16 22.47 14.67
C LEU A 170 -5.11 22.70 15.84
N ALA A 171 -4.61 22.66 17.08
CA ALA A 171 -5.39 22.92 18.27
C ALA A 171 -6.01 24.32 18.24
N ALA A 172 -5.23 25.35 17.94
CA ALA A 172 -5.71 26.72 17.80
C ALA A 172 -6.80 26.86 16.72
N GLY A 173 -6.59 26.25 15.55
CA GLY A 173 -7.55 26.23 14.44
C GLY A 173 -8.87 25.55 14.81
N LEU A 174 -8.80 24.43 15.53
CA LEU A 174 -9.99 23.72 16.04
C LEU A 174 -10.72 24.52 17.10
N ILE A 175 -10.00 25.10 18.05
CA ILE A 175 -10.58 25.96 19.14
C ILE A 175 -11.25 27.19 18.53
N LEU A 176 -10.59 27.92 17.63
CA LEU A 176 -11.17 29.08 16.96
C LEU A 176 -12.42 28.73 16.14
N THR A 177 -12.41 27.56 15.50
CA THR A 177 -13.58 27.10 14.77
C THR A 177 -14.72 26.71 15.69
N ALA A 178 -14.41 26.12 16.85
CA ALA A 178 -15.41 25.76 17.88
C ALA A 178 -15.99 27.00 18.58
N LEU A 179 -15.14 27.95 18.96
CA LEU A 179 -15.57 29.23 19.58
C LEU A 179 -16.53 29.98 18.67
N LYS A 180 -16.18 30.13 17.39
CA LYS A 180 -17.07 30.83 16.47
C LYS A 180 -18.41 30.13 16.27
N ARG A 181 -18.40 28.80 16.19
CA ARG A 181 -19.67 28.05 16.07
C ARG A 181 -20.51 28.15 17.34
N SER A 182 -19.87 28.20 18.53
CA SER A 182 -20.60 28.43 19.77
C SER A 182 -21.24 29.81 19.79
N GLU A 183 -20.53 30.84 19.30
CA GLU A 183 -21.10 32.20 19.12
C GLU A 183 -22.27 32.22 18.13
N GLU A 184 -22.13 31.57 16.95
CA GLU A 184 -23.20 31.48 15.94
C GLU A 184 -24.45 30.75 16.46
N GLU A 185 -24.28 29.81 17.42
CA GLU A 185 -25.37 29.06 18.05
C GLU A 185 -25.86 29.69 19.37
N GLY A 186 -25.24 30.79 19.81
CA GLY A 186 -25.59 31.46 21.09
C GLY A 186 -25.30 30.63 22.34
N LEU A 187 -24.35 29.68 22.23
CA LEU A 187 -24.00 28.75 23.29
C LEU A 187 -22.62 29.06 23.86
N SER A 188 -22.39 28.76 25.15
CA SER A 188 -21.03 28.73 25.67
C SER A 188 -20.22 27.63 25.00
N LEU A 189 -18.88 27.77 24.94
CA LEU A 189 -18.00 26.77 24.32
C LEU A 189 -18.21 25.37 24.96
N GLY A 190 -18.37 25.29 26.27
CA GLY A 190 -18.64 24.04 26.98
C GLY A 190 -19.96 23.40 26.56
N GLN A 191 -21.04 24.20 26.49
CA GLN A 191 -22.34 23.72 26.01
C GLN A 191 -22.30 23.29 24.54
N TYR A 192 -21.59 24.06 23.69
CA TYR A 192 -21.40 23.70 22.30
C TYR A 192 -20.67 22.34 22.16
N LEU A 193 -19.56 22.16 22.88
CA LEU A 193 -18.80 20.90 22.88
C LEU A 193 -19.64 19.74 23.44
N TRP A 194 -20.34 19.96 24.56
CA TRP A 194 -21.25 18.96 25.15
C TRP A 194 -22.35 18.55 24.16
N ASN A 195 -23.00 19.54 23.53
CA ASN A 195 -24.02 19.27 22.52
C ASN A 195 -23.45 18.58 21.29
N ARG A 196 -22.21 18.88 20.89
CA ARG A 196 -21.54 18.26 19.75
C ARG A 196 -21.14 16.82 20.02
N PHE A 197 -20.64 16.55 21.21
CA PHE A 197 -20.17 15.22 21.66
C PHE A 197 -21.16 14.55 22.62
N SER A 198 -22.45 14.92 22.56
CA SER A 198 -23.44 14.28 23.42
C SER A 198 -23.45 12.77 23.17
N PRO A 199 -23.63 11.92 24.21
CA PRO A 199 -23.57 10.46 24.08
C PRO A 199 -24.47 9.92 22.97
N ARG A 200 -25.65 10.52 22.78
CA ARG A 200 -26.58 10.14 21.69
C ARG A 200 -26.00 10.40 20.28
N LYS A 201 -25.29 11.53 20.10
CA LYS A 201 -24.66 11.87 18.79
C LYS A 201 -23.45 11.02 18.52
N VAL A 202 -22.64 10.75 19.56
CA VAL A 202 -21.49 9.83 19.47
C VAL A 202 -21.97 8.43 19.15
N LEU A 203 -23.00 7.94 19.85
CA LEU A 203 -23.56 6.61 19.60
C LEU A 203 -24.13 6.50 18.17
N ARG A 204 -24.83 7.54 17.70
CA ARG A 204 -25.30 7.60 16.31
C ARG A 204 -24.15 7.61 15.31
N PHE A 205 -23.08 8.36 15.56
CA PHE A 205 -21.88 8.38 14.71
C PHE A 205 -21.21 6.99 14.64
N ILE A 206 -21.10 6.32 15.81
CA ILE A 206 -20.57 4.95 15.90
C ILE A 206 -21.48 3.98 15.15
N SER A 207 -22.79 4.05 15.37
CA SER A 207 -23.78 3.21 14.69
C SER A 207 -23.77 3.43 13.17
N ASP A 208 -23.65 4.67 12.70
CA ASP A 208 -23.59 4.98 11.28
C ASP A 208 -22.32 4.45 10.59
N ARG A 209 -21.26 4.21 11.35
CA ARG A 209 -19.96 3.72 10.88
C ARG A 209 -19.50 2.45 11.61
N ALA A 210 -20.44 1.65 12.06
CA ALA A 210 -20.19 0.49 12.91
C ALA A 210 -19.14 -0.45 12.35
N ILE A 211 -19.15 -0.71 11.04
CA ILE A 211 -18.17 -1.56 10.35
C ILE A 211 -16.76 -0.99 10.48
N ILE A 212 -16.59 0.29 10.18
CA ILE A 212 -15.28 0.96 10.26
C ILE A 212 -14.77 0.93 11.70
N VAL A 213 -15.64 1.29 12.67
CA VAL A 213 -15.29 1.29 14.10
C VAL A 213 -14.95 -0.12 14.57
N GLY A 214 -15.73 -1.13 14.19
CA GLY A 214 -15.46 -2.52 14.56
C GLY A 214 -14.12 -3.02 14.04
N ILE A 215 -13.79 -2.74 12.77
CA ILE A 215 -12.51 -3.14 12.17
C ILE A 215 -11.32 -2.39 12.82
N LEU A 216 -11.48 -1.10 13.12
CA LEU A 216 -10.45 -0.33 13.82
C LEU A 216 -10.23 -0.83 15.25
N LEU A 217 -11.29 -1.19 15.97
CA LEU A 217 -11.19 -1.80 17.30
C LEU A 217 -10.49 -3.16 17.23
N MET A 218 -10.84 -4.00 16.25
CA MET A 218 -10.16 -5.26 16.03
C MET A 218 -8.66 -5.04 15.74
N ALA A 219 -8.32 -4.09 14.87
CA ALA A 219 -6.93 -3.76 14.57
C ALA A 219 -6.19 -3.26 15.82
N ALA A 220 -6.83 -2.45 16.65
CA ALA A 220 -6.27 -2.00 17.93
C ALA A 220 -6.02 -3.19 18.88
N LEU A 221 -6.97 -4.11 19.00
CA LEU A 221 -6.77 -5.33 19.79
C LEU A 221 -5.61 -6.17 19.26
N VAL A 222 -5.55 -6.41 17.95
CA VAL A 222 -4.45 -7.17 17.33
C VAL A 222 -3.11 -6.50 17.58
N SER A 223 -3.05 -5.16 17.57
CA SER A 223 -1.81 -4.42 17.82
C SER A 223 -1.27 -4.61 19.26
N ILE A 224 -2.17 -4.86 20.22
CA ILE A 224 -1.79 -5.15 21.62
C ILE A 224 -1.16 -6.55 21.74
N PHE A 225 -1.76 -7.54 21.08
CA PHE A 225 -1.34 -8.94 21.18
C PHE A 225 -0.24 -9.34 20.20
N ARG A 226 -0.04 -8.58 19.12
CA ARG A 226 0.92 -8.87 18.04
C ARG A 226 1.83 -7.68 17.79
N PRO A 227 3.01 -7.61 18.43
CA PRO A 227 3.89 -6.44 18.34
C PRO A 227 4.35 -6.10 16.92
N ASN A 228 4.45 -7.09 16.02
CA ASN A 228 4.83 -6.87 14.63
C ASN A 228 3.69 -6.32 13.76
N PHE A 229 2.46 -6.24 14.28
CA PHE A 229 1.31 -5.69 13.55
C PHE A 229 1.51 -4.21 13.19
N LEU A 230 2.11 -3.42 14.09
CA LEU A 230 2.45 -2.02 13.85
C LEU A 230 3.86 -1.83 13.27
N SER A 231 4.49 -2.90 12.76
CA SER A 231 5.81 -2.78 12.13
C SER A 231 5.74 -1.96 10.83
N GLU A 232 6.84 -1.30 10.51
CA GLU A 232 7.01 -0.54 9.26
C GLU A 232 6.79 -1.44 8.03
N ALA A 233 7.25 -2.69 8.08
CA ALA A 233 7.06 -3.66 7.01
C ALA A 233 5.57 -3.97 6.78
N ASN A 234 4.79 -4.14 7.85
CA ASN A 234 3.35 -4.37 7.73
C ASN A 234 2.62 -3.13 7.22
N PHE A 235 3.01 -1.94 7.69
CA PHE A 235 2.44 -0.68 7.19
C PHE A 235 2.71 -0.50 5.68
N ARG A 236 3.91 -0.82 5.21
CA ARG A 236 4.24 -0.84 3.78
C ARG A 236 3.38 -1.82 2.99
N ASN A 237 3.21 -3.03 3.53
CA ASN A 237 2.34 -4.03 2.93
C ASN A 237 0.88 -3.54 2.84
N LEU A 238 0.36 -2.97 3.91
CA LEU A 238 -0.98 -2.39 3.96
C LEU A 238 -1.16 -1.33 2.87
N LEU A 239 -0.23 -0.37 2.76
CA LEU A 239 -0.29 0.69 1.76
C LEU A 239 -0.20 0.14 0.32
N SER A 240 0.73 -0.78 0.08
CA SER A 240 0.95 -1.37 -1.25
C SER A 240 -0.22 -2.24 -1.70
N ASN A 241 -0.84 -2.99 -0.79
CA ASN A 241 -2.03 -3.80 -1.07
C ASN A 241 -3.26 -2.90 -1.27
N THR A 242 -3.44 -1.90 -0.41
CA THR A 242 -4.52 -0.91 -0.52
C THR A 242 -4.44 -0.17 -1.85
N ALA A 243 -3.24 0.18 -2.31
CA ALA A 243 -3.03 0.93 -3.55
C ALA A 243 -3.62 0.22 -4.77
N VAL A 244 -3.33 -1.07 -4.95
CA VAL A 244 -3.85 -1.87 -6.06
C VAL A 244 -5.39 -1.99 -5.98
N ARG A 245 -5.91 -2.26 -4.78
CA ARG A 245 -7.37 -2.39 -4.55
C ARG A 245 -8.10 -1.05 -4.67
N PHE A 246 -7.43 0.04 -4.36
CA PHE A 246 -8.01 1.37 -4.51
C PHE A 246 -8.22 1.72 -5.99
N ILE A 247 -7.28 1.38 -6.88
CA ILE A 247 -7.42 1.65 -8.31
C ILE A 247 -8.62 0.90 -8.90
N ILE A 248 -8.78 -0.40 -8.59
CA ILE A 248 -9.94 -1.15 -9.09
C ILE A 248 -11.26 -0.62 -8.48
N ALA A 249 -11.25 -0.24 -7.20
CA ALA A 249 -12.41 0.33 -6.52
C ALA A 249 -12.81 1.69 -7.11
N LEU A 250 -11.86 2.50 -7.58
CA LEU A 250 -12.14 3.74 -8.30
C LEU A 250 -12.92 3.46 -9.60
N GLY A 251 -12.55 2.40 -10.34
CA GLY A 251 -13.28 1.97 -11.53
C GLY A 251 -14.70 1.52 -11.19
N VAL A 252 -14.83 0.59 -10.26
CA VAL A 252 -16.13 0.05 -9.80
C VAL A 252 -17.03 1.16 -9.27
N SER A 253 -16.47 2.15 -8.59
CA SER A 253 -17.25 3.25 -8.00
C SER A 253 -18.03 4.06 -9.02
N GLY A 254 -17.49 4.28 -10.22
CA GLY A 254 -18.19 4.98 -11.31
C GLY A 254 -19.43 4.23 -11.76
N CYS A 255 -19.32 2.93 -11.89
CA CYS A 255 -20.45 2.05 -12.23
C CYS A 255 -21.51 2.06 -11.11
N LEU A 256 -21.10 1.89 -9.84
CA LEU A 256 -22.00 1.91 -8.68
C LEU A 256 -22.76 3.24 -8.56
N ILE A 257 -22.08 4.37 -8.72
CA ILE A 257 -22.71 5.70 -8.66
C ILE A 257 -23.81 5.83 -9.74
N THR A 258 -23.69 5.16 -10.88
CA THR A 258 -24.72 5.14 -11.93
C THR A 258 -25.72 3.98 -11.82
N LYS A 259 -25.85 3.37 -10.64
CA LYS A 259 -26.72 2.20 -10.37
C LYS A 259 -26.35 0.95 -11.18
N GLY A 260 -25.09 0.84 -11.59
CA GLY A 260 -24.57 -0.32 -12.31
C GLY A 260 -23.57 -1.09 -11.45
N THR A 261 -23.83 -2.35 -11.19
CA THR A 261 -22.84 -3.21 -10.53
C THR A 261 -22.00 -3.87 -11.62
N ASP A 262 -20.68 -3.68 -11.58
CA ASP A 262 -19.77 -4.32 -12.53
C ASP A 262 -19.04 -5.50 -11.88
N LEU A 263 -19.52 -6.71 -12.19
CA LEU A 263 -18.94 -7.95 -11.72
C LEU A 263 -17.75 -8.43 -12.58
N SER A 264 -17.54 -7.83 -13.75
CA SER A 264 -16.46 -8.23 -14.64
C SER A 264 -15.08 -7.69 -14.19
N ALA A 265 -15.04 -6.76 -13.23
CA ALA A 265 -13.86 -6.01 -12.82
C ALA A 265 -12.66 -6.89 -12.48
N GLY A 266 -12.85 -7.92 -11.66
CA GLY A 266 -11.78 -8.85 -11.27
C GLY A 266 -11.24 -9.66 -12.44
N ARG A 267 -12.12 -10.18 -13.31
CA ARG A 267 -11.69 -10.98 -14.47
C ARG A 267 -11.05 -10.13 -15.56
N VAL A 268 -11.50 -8.90 -15.77
CA VAL A 268 -10.84 -7.94 -16.68
C VAL A 268 -9.45 -7.58 -16.15
N ALA A 269 -9.31 -7.35 -14.84
CA ALA A 269 -8.00 -7.13 -14.22
C ALA A 269 -7.11 -8.38 -14.31
N GLY A 270 -7.64 -9.57 -14.11
CA GLY A 270 -6.92 -10.84 -14.28
C GLY A 270 -6.45 -11.08 -15.71
N PHE A 271 -7.28 -10.79 -16.69
CA PHE A 271 -6.91 -10.87 -18.10
C PHE A 271 -5.82 -9.86 -18.46
N ALA A 272 -5.94 -8.61 -18.01
CA ALA A 272 -4.91 -7.60 -18.14
C ALA A 272 -3.58 -8.02 -17.48
N ALA A 273 -3.66 -8.69 -16.33
CA ALA A 273 -2.53 -9.28 -15.64
C ALA A 273 -1.83 -10.34 -16.51
N CYS A 274 -2.58 -11.29 -17.07
CA CYS A 274 -2.04 -12.32 -17.96
C CYS A 274 -1.40 -11.73 -19.22
N LEU A 275 -2.09 -10.77 -19.88
CA LEU A 275 -1.53 -10.08 -21.06
C LEU A 275 -0.23 -9.36 -20.70
N SER A 276 -0.22 -8.61 -19.62
CA SER A 276 0.98 -7.90 -19.15
C SER A 276 2.13 -8.85 -18.85
N ALA A 277 1.83 -9.97 -18.18
CA ALA A 277 2.83 -10.97 -17.87
C ALA A 277 3.41 -11.60 -19.16
N ILE A 278 2.58 -12.02 -20.12
CA ILE A 278 3.00 -12.65 -21.36
C ILE A 278 3.92 -11.72 -22.18
N PHE A 279 3.51 -10.47 -22.36
CA PHE A 279 4.27 -9.54 -23.21
C PHE A 279 5.49 -8.92 -22.51
N LEU A 280 5.57 -9.01 -21.18
CA LEU A 280 6.71 -8.51 -20.39
C LEU A 280 7.56 -9.64 -19.80
N GLN A 281 7.46 -10.86 -20.33
CA GLN A 281 8.44 -11.90 -20.05
C GLN A 281 9.84 -11.47 -20.51
N ARG A 282 10.86 -11.85 -19.72
CA ARG A 282 12.26 -11.52 -20.03
C ARG A 282 12.70 -12.21 -21.33
N ALA A 283 13.52 -11.53 -22.13
CA ALA A 283 14.17 -12.15 -23.27
C ALA A 283 15.07 -13.32 -22.83
N GLY A 284 15.10 -14.38 -23.61
CA GLY A 284 15.88 -15.60 -23.33
C GLY A 284 15.11 -16.83 -23.76
N ASP A 285 15.82 -17.93 -23.86
CA ASP A 285 15.24 -19.24 -24.21
C ASP A 285 14.99 -20.03 -22.91
N TYR A 286 13.71 -20.24 -22.60
CA TYR A 286 13.27 -21.03 -21.43
C TYR A 286 11.88 -21.63 -21.70
N SER A 287 11.62 -22.79 -21.11
CA SER A 287 10.47 -23.65 -21.43
C SER A 287 9.09 -23.00 -21.27
N ASN A 288 8.97 -22.01 -20.37
CA ASN A 288 7.68 -21.37 -20.03
C ASN A 288 7.48 -20.02 -20.73
N LYS A 289 8.21 -19.71 -21.80
CA LYS A 289 8.04 -18.48 -22.55
C LYS A 289 6.94 -18.65 -23.61
N PHE A 290 5.92 -17.77 -23.57
CA PHE A 290 4.80 -17.83 -24.51
C PHE A 290 5.21 -17.51 -25.95
N TYR A 291 6.09 -16.52 -26.11
CA TYR A 291 6.60 -16.09 -27.42
C TYR A 291 8.15 -16.12 -27.42
N PRO A 292 8.78 -17.27 -27.71
CA PRO A 292 10.24 -17.41 -27.64
C PRO A 292 11.01 -16.38 -28.48
N ALA A 293 10.51 -16.07 -29.67
CA ALA A 293 11.14 -15.11 -30.59
C ALA A 293 10.97 -13.64 -30.16
N LEU A 294 10.14 -13.35 -29.15
CA LEU A 294 9.87 -11.98 -28.73
C LEU A 294 10.97 -11.51 -27.76
N GLY A 295 11.63 -10.41 -28.12
CA GLY A 295 12.59 -9.72 -27.24
C GLY A 295 11.90 -8.99 -26.09
N ASN A 296 12.66 -8.21 -25.33
CA ASN A 296 12.10 -7.34 -24.30
C ASN A 296 11.29 -6.21 -24.92
N LEU A 297 9.98 -6.21 -24.74
CA LEU A 297 9.14 -5.11 -25.19
C LEU A 297 9.23 -3.91 -24.24
N PRO A 298 9.09 -2.68 -24.76
CA PRO A 298 8.99 -1.48 -23.94
C PRO A 298 7.76 -1.52 -23.03
N ILE A 299 7.96 -1.35 -21.73
CA ILE A 299 6.89 -1.41 -20.72
C ILE A 299 5.73 -0.45 -21.02
N PRO A 300 5.97 0.84 -21.41
CA PRO A 300 4.88 1.76 -21.72
C PRO A 300 4.04 1.30 -22.92
N LEU A 301 4.63 0.67 -23.92
CA LEU A 301 3.92 0.16 -25.08
C LEU A 301 2.95 -0.97 -24.70
N VAL A 302 3.42 -1.92 -23.88
CA VAL A 302 2.60 -3.02 -23.39
C VAL A 302 1.47 -2.48 -22.50
N LEU A 303 1.78 -1.54 -21.61
CA LEU A 303 0.77 -0.88 -20.78
C LEU A 303 -0.34 -0.25 -21.64
N LEU A 304 0.02 0.56 -22.64
CA LEU A 304 -0.96 1.20 -23.53
C LEU A 304 -1.80 0.17 -24.28
N GLY A 305 -1.20 -0.91 -24.78
CA GLY A 305 -1.89 -2.00 -25.45
C GLY A 305 -2.91 -2.70 -24.53
N VAL A 306 -2.48 -3.03 -23.31
CA VAL A 306 -3.36 -3.66 -22.32
C VAL A 306 -4.51 -2.74 -21.92
N LEU A 307 -4.24 -1.45 -21.70
CA LEU A 307 -5.29 -0.47 -21.38
C LEU A 307 -6.26 -0.28 -22.54
N ALA A 308 -5.80 -0.30 -23.79
CA ALA A 308 -6.67 -0.21 -24.97
C ALA A 308 -7.60 -1.43 -25.10
N ILE A 309 -7.09 -2.64 -24.88
CA ILE A 309 -7.91 -3.86 -24.86
C ILE A 309 -8.94 -3.79 -23.74
N CYS A 310 -8.56 -3.39 -22.55
CA CYS A 310 -9.50 -3.22 -21.43
C CYS A 310 -10.56 -2.15 -21.75
N ALA A 311 -10.17 -1.02 -22.35
CA ALA A 311 -11.09 0.01 -22.77
C ALA A 311 -12.13 -0.51 -23.77
N LEU A 312 -11.72 -1.36 -24.70
CA LEU A 312 -12.62 -2.03 -25.66
C LEU A 312 -13.62 -2.94 -24.94
N ILE A 313 -13.15 -3.77 -24.00
CA ILE A 313 -14.03 -4.62 -23.19
C ILE A 313 -15.05 -3.78 -22.43
N GLY A 314 -14.61 -2.69 -21.80
CA GLY A 314 -15.48 -1.76 -21.09
C GLY A 314 -16.47 -1.04 -22.01
N ALA A 315 -16.05 -0.67 -23.22
CA ALA A 315 -16.92 -0.07 -24.22
C ALA A 315 -18.01 -1.04 -24.70
N ILE A 316 -17.66 -2.31 -24.91
CA ILE A 316 -18.63 -3.37 -25.26
C ILE A 316 -19.62 -3.53 -24.11
N ASN A 317 -19.15 -3.70 -22.88
CA ASN A 317 -19.98 -3.86 -21.69
C ASN A 317 -20.95 -2.67 -21.51
N GLY A 318 -20.38 -1.47 -21.59
CA GLY A 318 -21.18 -0.23 -21.53
C GLY A 318 -22.19 -0.11 -22.66
N THR A 319 -21.89 -0.61 -23.87
CA THR A 319 -22.82 -0.59 -25.00
C THR A 319 -23.98 -1.56 -24.81
N VAL A 320 -23.68 -2.78 -24.31
CA VAL A 320 -24.70 -3.79 -23.98
C VAL A 320 -25.67 -3.22 -22.93
N ILE A 321 -25.16 -2.59 -21.89
CA ILE A 321 -25.97 -2.01 -20.82
C ILE A 321 -26.76 -0.78 -21.29
N ALA A 322 -26.11 0.13 -22.00
CA ALA A 322 -26.71 1.43 -22.32
C ALA A 322 -27.62 1.40 -23.56
N LYS A 323 -27.24 0.67 -24.61
CA LYS A 323 -28.00 0.62 -25.86
C LYS A 323 -28.96 -0.55 -25.95
N LEU A 324 -28.49 -1.76 -25.52
CA LEU A 324 -29.34 -2.95 -25.54
C LEU A 324 -30.21 -3.04 -24.29
N LYS A 325 -30.04 -2.13 -23.32
CA LYS A 325 -30.82 -2.06 -22.07
C LYS A 325 -30.76 -3.35 -21.23
N VAL A 326 -29.70 -4.13 -21.39
CA VAL A 326 -29.48 -5.32 -20.56
C VAL A 326 -29.17 -4.87 -19.11
N PRO A 327 -29.77 -5.48 -18.10
CA PRO A 327 -29.46 -5.15 -16.72
C PRO A 327 -27.95 -5.28 -16.44
N PRO A 328 -27.33 -4.30 -15.76
CA PRO A 328 -25.87 -4.27 -15.56
C PRO A 328 -25.30 -5.54 -14.95
N PHE A 329 -26.00 -6.10 -13.96
CA PHE A 329 -25.61 -7.35 -13.31
C PHE A 329 -25.46 -8.51 -14.30
N ILE A 330 -26.46 -8.69 -15.21
CA ILE A 330 -26.46 -9.79 -16.20
C ILE A 330 -25.36 -9.55 -17.24
N ALA A 331 -25.26 -8.33 -17.77
CA ALA A 331 -24.26 -7.99 -18.78
C ALA A 331 -22.84 -8.22 -18.26
N THR A 332 -22.54 -7.77 -17.03
CA THR A 332 -21.21 -7.86 -16.45
C THR A 332 -20.86 -9.27 -15.99
N LEU A 333 -21.84 -10.04 -15.54
CA LEU A 333 -21.66 -11.47 -15.23
C LEU A 333 -21.33 -12.27 -16.50
N GLY A 334 -22.05 -12.02 -17.61
CA GLY A 334 -21.73 -12.60 -18.91
C GLY A 334 -20.34 -12.21 -19.39
N MET A 335 -19.98 -10.93 -19.28
CA MET A 335 -18.64 -10.44 -19.63
C MET A 335 -17.54 -11.06 -18.75
N GLN A 336 -17.77 -11.24 -17.45
CA GLN A 336 -16.88 -11.92 -16.54
C GLN A 336 -16.55 -13.33 -17.04
N THR A 337 -17.57 -14.10 -17.40
CA THR A 337 -17.42 -15.48 -17.88
C THR A 337 -16.72 -15.51 -19.24
N LEU A 338 -17.10 -14.61 -20.16
CA LEU A 338 -16.46 -14.47 -21.48
C LEU A 338 -14.97 -14.16 -21.36
N VAL A 339 -14.60 -13.15 -20.61
CA VAL A 339 -13.19 -12.74 -20.43
C VAL A 339 -12.38 -13.84 -19.74
N TYR A 340 -12.96 -14.54 -18.77
CA TYR A 340 -12.32 -15.69 -18.13
C TYR A 340 -12.07 -16.83 -19.13
N GLY A 341 -13.07 -17.16 -19.96
CA GLY A 341 -12.93 -18.17 -21.02
C GLY A 341 -11.85 -17.81 -22.04
N ILE A 342 -11.82 -16.55 -22.50
CA ILE A 342 -10.77 -16.05 -23.40
C ILE A 342 -9.40 -16.18 -22.72
N CYS A 343 -9.28 -15.82 -21.43
CA CYS A 343 -8.05 -15.93 -20.68
C CYS A 343 -7.57 -17.38 -20.58
N LEU A 344 -8.46 -18.33 -20.29
CA LEU A 344 -8.15 -19.76 -20.23
C LEU A 344 -7.62 -20.29 -21.57
N VAL A 345 -8.33 -20.00 -22.66
CA VAL A 345 -7.92 -20.45 -24.01
C VAL A 345 -6.58 -19.83 -24.40
N TYR A 346 -6.41 -18.53 -24.16
CA TYR A 346 -5.20 -17.81 -24.58
C TYR A 346 -3.96 -18.22 -23.77
N THR A 347 -4.10 -18.50 -22.47
CA THR A 347 -2.97 -18.87 -21.61
C THR A 347 -2.75 -20.39 -21.49
N GLY A 348 -3.69 -21.21 -22.00
CA GLY A 348 -3.69 -22.65 -21.74
C GLY A 348 -3.76 -22.99 -20.25
N ALA A 349 -4.32 -22.08 -19.43
CA ALA A 349 -4.36 -22.15 -17.96
C ALA A 349 -2.96 -22.24 -17.29
N GLN A 350 -1.89 -22.01 -18.02
CA GLN A 350 -0.53 -22.07 -17.48
C GLN A 350 -0.17 -20.82 -16.68
N PRO A 351 0.57 -20.95 -15.57
CA PRO A 351 1.10 -19.79 -14.85
C PRO A 351 2.20 -19.10 -15.66
N ILE A 352 2.20 -17.78 -15.62
CA ILE A 352 3.11 -16.92 -16.39
C ILE A 352 4.05 -16.23 -15.41
N GLY A 353 5.35 -16.44 -15.55
CA GLY A 353 6.39 -15.85 -14.71
C GLY A 353 7.58 -15.37 -15.55
N THR A 354 8.74 -15.25 -14.90
CA THR A 354 10.02 -14.84 -15.52
C THR A 354 9.93 -13.48 -16.21
N LEU A 355 9.48 -12.46 -15.43
CA LEU A 355 9.23 -11.12 -15.93
C LEU A 355 10.52 -10.29 -16.03
N GLN A 356 10.49 -9.24 -16.83
CA GLN A 356 11.56 -8.24 -16.91
C GLN A 356 11.76 -7.59 -15.53
N SER A 357 13.02 -7.48 -15.07
CA SER A 357 13.36 -6.86 -13.78
C SER A 357 12.96 -5.38 -13.72
N ALA A 358 13.03 -4.66 -14.83
CA ALA A 358 12.58 -3.29 -14.93
C ALA A 358 11.05 -3.16 -14.68
N TYR A 359 10.27 -4.15 -15.12
CA TYR A 359 8.82 -4.17 -14.88
C TYR A 359 8.47 -4.45 -13.41
N THR A 360 9.07 -5.48 -12.82
CA THR A 360 8.87 -5.77 -11.39
C THR A 360 9.40 -4.65 -10.50
N GLY A 361 10.46 -3.95 -10.95
CA GLY A 361 11.01 -2.77 -10.29
C GLY A 361 10.00 -1.63 -10.10
N ILE A 362 9.02 -1.49 -11.00
CA ILE A 362 7.92 -0.50 -10.84
C ILE A 362 7.12 -0.75 -9.56
N ALA A 363 6.98 -2.01 -9.16
CA ALA A 363 6.21 -2.36 -7.98
C ALA A 363 7.06 -2.51 -6.72
N LEU A 364 8.32 -2.94 -6.87
CA LEU A 364 9.24 -3.19 -5.77
C LEU A 364 10.03 -1.94 -5.36
N GLY A 365 10.00 -0.89 -6.20
CA GLY A 365 10.65 0.38 -5.91
C GLY A 365 9.91 1.20 -4.86
N TYR A 366 10.69 2.00 -4.12
CA TYR A 366 10.19 2.88 -3.07
C TYR A 366 10.79 4.27 -3.23
N VAL A 367 10.06 5.29 -2.76
CA VAL A 367 10.57 6.66 -2.66
C VAL A 367 10.92 6.94 -1.21
N GLY A 368 12.09 7.54 -1.00
CA GLY A 368 12.55 7.89 0.34
C GLY A 368 12.72 6.65 1.23
N ASN A 369 12.26 6.74 2.43
CA ASN A 369 12.32 5.76 3.53
C ASN A 369 11.71 4.38 3.29
N ARG A 370 11.50 3.95 2.05
CA ARG A 370 10.85 2.68 1.71
C ARG A 370 9.40 2.55 2.21
N ILE A 371 8.79 3.61 2.76
CA ILE A 371 7.40 3.58 3.23
C ILE A 371 6.42 3.68 2.06
N PHE A 372 6.70 4.59 1.11
CA PHE A 372 5.85 4.79 -0.05
C PHE A 372 6.39 4.01 -1.24
N SER A 373 5.73 2.89 -1.57
CA SER A 373 6.00 2.17 -2.81
C SER A 373 5.57 3.00 -4.02
N TYR A 374 6.24 2.81 -5.16
CA TYR A 374 5.83 3.47 -6.42
C TYR A 374 4.36 3.17 -6.76
N ILE A 375 3.86 1.96 -6.44
CA ILE A 375 2.44 1.61 -6.61
C ILE A 375 1.53 2.54 -5.80
N ALA A 376 1.91 2.85 -4.55
CA ALA A 376 1.12 3.74 -3.70
C ALA A 376 1.07 5.17 -4.28
N ILE A 377 2.17 5.64 -4.84
CA ILE A 377 2.24 6.95 -5.51
C ILE A 377 1.37 6.95 -6.77
N ILE A 378 1.48 5.92 -7.61
CA ILE A 378 0.63 5.77 -8.80
C ILE A 378 -0.84 5.78 -8.39
N ALA A 379 -1.23 5.04 -7.36
CA ALA A 379 -2.60 5.00 -6.88
C ALA A 379 -3.08 6.36 -6.36
N LEU A 380 -2.22 7.14 -5.69
CA LEU A 380 -2.54 8.51 -5.26
C LEU A 380 -2.72 9.45 -6.46
N VAL A 381 -1.86 9.37 -7.46
CA VAL A 381 -1.99 10.16 -8.70
C VAL A 381 -3.28 9.82 -9.44
N VAL A 382 -3.59 8.52 -9.59
CA VAL A 382 -4.86 8.06 -10.18
C VAL A 382 -6.05 8.53 -9.34
N GLY A 383 -5.95 8.43 -8.01
CA GLY A 383 -6.98 8.92 -7.10
C GLY A 383 -7.22 10.42 -7.21
N ALA A 384 -6.15 11.22 -7.33
CA ALA A 384 -6.24 12.67 -7.54
C ALA A 384 -6.87 13.01 -8.90
N PHE A 385 -6.49 12.29 -9.96
CA PHE A 385 -7.10 12.43 -11.29
C PHE A 385 -8.60 12.11 -11.24
N MET A 386 -8.98 10.98 -10.62
CA MET A 386 -10.38 10.60 -10.46
C MET A 386 -11.15 11.59 -9.57
N TRP A 387 -10.50 12.14 -8.55
CA TRP A 387 -11.11 13.20 -7.75
C TRP A 387 -11.42 14.46 -8.57
N LEU A 388 -10.49 14.90 -9.42
CA LEU A 388 -10.71 16.00 -10.37
C LEU A 388 -11.86 15.66 -11.34
N LEU A 389 -11.84 14.46 -11.90
CA LEU A 389 -12.85 13.99 -12.85
C LEU A 389 -14.26 14.01 -12.23
N TYR A 390 -14.41 13.48 -10.99
CA TYR A 390 -15.71 13.40 -10.31
C TYR A 390 -16.22 14.75 -9.83
N ASN A 391 -15.33 15.62 -9.30
CA ASN A 391 -15.77 16.84 -8.63
C ASN A 391 -15.70 18.09 -9.51
N LYS A 392 -14.86 18.11 -10.55
CA LYS A 392 -14.56 19.33 -11.31
C LYS A 392 -14.98 19.28 -12.78
N THR A 393 -15.37 18.12 -13.31
CA THR A 393 -15.70 17.97 -14.72
C THR A 393 -17.18 17.71 -14.99
N ARG A 394 -17.60 17.87 -16.25
CA ARG A 394 -18.95 17.49 -16.71
C ARG A 394 -19.18 15.99 -16.57
N HIS A 395 -18.13 15.16 -16.70
CA HIS A 395 -18.21 13.71 -16.54
C HIS A 395 -18.77 13.35 -15.16
N GLY A 396 -18.18 13.89 -14.09
CA GLY A 396 -18.65 13.64 -12.74
C GLY A 396 -20.07 14.15 -12.50
N LYS A 397 -20.38 15.38 -12.93
CA LYS A 397 -21.73 15.95 -12.79
C LYS A 397 -22.80 15.07 -13.44
N TYR A 398 -22.54 14.60 -14.67
CA TYR A 398 -23.48 13.73 -15.39
C TYR A 398 -23.60 12.34 -14.76
N MET A 399 -22.49 11.77 -14.29
CA MET A 399 -22.48 10.50 -13.56
C MET A 399 -23.38 10.56 -12.31
N TYR A 400 -23.25 11.59 -11.48
CA TYR A 400 -24.10 11.77 -10.30
C TYR A 400 -25.56 12.06 -10.66
N ALA A 401 -25.82 12.83 -11.71
CA ALA A 401 -27.18 13.11 -12.19
C ALA A 401 -27.87 11.82 -12.64
N ILE A 402 -27.22 11.01 -13.48
CA ILE A 402 -27.72 9.70 -13.94
C ILE A 402 -28.00 8.78 -12.75
N GLY A 403 -27.08 8.72 -11.81
CA GLY A 403 -27.23 7.89 -10.60
C GLY A 403 -28.37 8.35 -9.68
N GLY A 404 -28.65 9.64 -9.65
CA GLY A 404 -29.79 10.19 -8.90
C GLY A 404 -31.12 9.81 -9.54
N ASN A 405 -31.33 10.25 -10.77
CA ASN A 405 -32.50 9.92 -11.59
C ASN A 405 -32.12 9.98 -13.07
N GLU A 406 -32.08 8.82 -13.72
CA GLU A 406 -31.69 8.69 -15.12
C GLU A 406 -32.68 9.40 -16.07
N THR A 407 -33.99 9.21 -15.85
CA THR A 407 -35.02 9.82 -16.65
C THR A 407 -34.98 11.36 -16.57
N ALA A 408 -34.79 11.89 -15.35
CA ALA A 408 -34.65 13.33 -15.18
C ALA A 408 -33.37 13.87 -15.85
N ALA A 409 -32.28 13.10 -15.82
CA ALA A 409 -31.04 13.45 -16.51
C ALA A 409 -31.22 13.47 -18.03
N GLU A 410 -32.00 12.55 -18.61
CA GLU A 410 -32.34 12.52 -20.04
C GLU A 410 -33.19 13.75 -20.43
N VAL A 411 -34.21 14.06 -19.64
CA VAL A 411 -35.06 15.25 -19.87
C VAL A 411 -34.22 16.54 -19.79
N ALA A 412 -33.19 16.56 -18.93
CA ALA A 412 -32.23 17.67 -18.84
C ALA A 412 -31.22 17.72 -20.02
N GLY A 413 -31.36 16.87 -21.03
CA GLY A 413 -30.51 16.85 -22.23
C GLY A 413 -29.20 16.07 -22.08
N ILE A 414 -29.03 15.28 -21.03
CA ILE A 414 -27.86 14.44 -20.87
C ILE A 414 -28.00 13.15 -21.68
N ASN A 415 -27.05 12.88 -22.58
CA ASN A 415 -27.01 11.60 -23.28
C ASN A 415 -26.52 10.51 -22.35
N THR A 416 -27.44 9.85 -21.62
CA THR A 416 -27.17 8.83 -20.60
C THR A 416 -26.48 7.63 -21.19
N SER A 417 -26.83 7.19 -22.39
CA SER A 417 -26.24 6.04 -23.07
C SER A 417 -24.75 6.27 -23.37
N ARG A 418 -24.39 7.40 -23.98
CA ARG A 418 -22.98 7.74 -24.22
C ARG A 418 -22.18 7.87 -22.92
N MET A 419 -22.84 8.42 -21.91
CA MET A 419 -22.18 8.62 -20.61
C MET A 419 -21.89 7.29 -19.91
N LYS A 420 -22.84 6.35 -19.89
CA LYS A 420 -22.65 5.01 -19.34
C LYS A 420 -21.52 4.27 -20.06
N ILE A 421 -21.47 4.31 -21.40
CA ILE A 421 -20.37 3.70 -22.17
C ILE A 421 -19.02 4.25 -21.72
N LYS A 422 -18.89 5.57 -21.58
CA LYS A 422 -17.65 6.21 -21.10
C LYS A 422 -17.27 5.78 -19.68
N ILE A 423 -18.25 5.60 -18.79
CA ILE A 423 -18.04 5.18 -17.41
C ILE A 423 -17.49 3.75 -17.37
N TYR A 424 -18.12 2.80 -18.07
CA TYR A 424 -17.64 1.41 -18.13
C TYR A 424 -16.29 1.29 -18.85
N MET A 425 -16.05 2.08 -19.88
CA MET A 425 -14.75 2.15 -20.56
C MET A 425 -13.64 2.63 -19.61
N LEU A 426 -13.88 3.72 -18.87
CA LEU A 426 -12.93 4.25 -17.89
C LEU A 426 -12.72 3.26 -16.74
N ALA A 427 -13.78 2.61 -16.28
CA ALA A 427 -13.69 1.58 -15.25
C ALA A 427 -12.77 0.43 -15.70
N ALA A 428 -12.97 -0.08 -16.91
CA ALA A 428 -12.15 -1.17 -17.45
C ALA A 428 -10.68 -0.76 -17.67
N ILE A 429 -10.40 0.50 -18.04
CA ILE A 429 -9.03 1.04 -18.07
C ILE A 429 -8.37 0.95 -16.68
N LEU A 430 -9.11 1.31 -15.63
CA LEU A 430 -8.60 1.21 -14.25
C LEU A 430 -8.42 -0.25 -13.81
N TYR A 431 -9.27 -1.18 -14.25
CA TYR A 431 -9.08 -2.61 -14.03
C TYR A 431 -7.81 -3.12 -14.74
N GLY A 432 -7.58 -2.67 -15.98
CA GLY A 432 -6.37 -2.96 -16.74
C GLY A 432 -5.11 -2.48 -16.02
N LEU A 433 -5.12 -1.25 -15.52
CA LEU A 433 -4.02 -0.70 -14.73
C LEU A 433 -3.80 -1.48 -13.42
N THR A 434 -4.90 -1.91 -12.77
CA THR A 434 -4.82 -2.76 -11.57
C THR A 434 -4.12 -4.08 -11.86
N GLY A 435 -4.53 -4.79 -12.94
CA GLY A 435 -3.92 -6.05 -13.36
C GLY A 435 -2.44 -5.90 -13.68
N PHE A 436 -2.09 -4.85 -14.43
CA PHE A 436 -0.69 -4.52 -14.75
C PHE A 436 0.16 -4.31 -13.50
N LEU A 437 -0.28 -3.49 -12.56
CA LEU A 437 0.47 -3.22 -11.32
C LEU A 437 0.50 -4.42 -10.37
N MET A 438 -0.54 -5.24 -10.37
CA MET A 438 -0.61 -6.45 -9.55
C MET A 438 0.46 -7.46 -9.98
N VAL A 439 0.64 -7.67 -11.27
CA VAL A 439 1.67 -8.57 -11.82
C VAL A 439 3.07 -8.02 -11.59
N ALA A 440 3.28 -6.73 -11.76
CA ALA A 440 4.56 -6.11 -11.42
C ALA A 440 4.94 -6.38 -9.95
N LYS A 441 3.94 -6.43 -9.05
CA LYS A 441 4.14 -6.71 -7.62
C LYS A 441 4.33 -8.19 -7.30
N SER A 442 3.54 -9.08 -7.92
CA SER A 442 3.57 -10.52 -7.64
C SER A 442 4.70 -11.26 -8.35
N GLY A 443 5.25 -10.67 -9.44
CA GLY A 443 6.26 -11.32 -10.27
C GLY A 443 5.71 -12.38 -11.23
N GLY A 444 4.38 -12.52 -11.30
CA GLY A 444 3.73 -13.48 -12.20
C GLY A 444 2.22 -13.34 -12.24
N ALA A 445 1.58 -14.02 -13.16
CA ALA A 445 0.13 -14.07 -13.35
C ALA A 445 -0.37 -15.51 -13.55
N SER A 446 -1.64 -15.71 -13.25
CA SER A 446 -2.39 -16.92 -13.61
C SER A 446 -3.82 -16.52 -13.96
N VAL A 447 -4.58 -17.43 -14.53
CA VAL A 447 -6.01 -17.21 -14.82
C VAL A 447 -6.86 -16.86 -13.60
N ASN A 448 -6.38 -17.20 -12.39
CA ASN A 448 -7.03 -16.87 -11.13
C ASN A 448 -6.52 -15.55 -10.50
N THR A 449 -5.61 -14.85 -11.17
CA THR A 449 -5.16 -13.52 -10.73
C THR A 449 -6.34 -12.57 -10.66
N ALA A 450 -6.43 -11.78 -9.59
CA ALA A 450 -7.52 -10.84 -9.29
C ALA A 450 -8.93 -11.49 -9.16
N GLN A 451 -9.03 -12.79 -8.92
CA GLN A 451 -10.30 -13.45 -8.62
C GLN A 451 -10.94 -12.80 -7.37
N SER A 452 -12.24 -12.53 -7.44
CA SER A 452 -13.06 -11.91 -6.39
C SER A 452 -12.68 -10.46 -6.02
N TYR A 453 -11.78 -9.81 -6.75
CA TYR A 453 -11.44 -8.40 -6.51
C TYR A 453 -12.60 -7.45 -6.79
N GLU A 454 -13.54 -7.82 -7.67
CA GLU A 454 -14.79 -7.09 -7.87
C GLU A 454 -15.62 -6.99 -6.58
N LEU A 455 -15.72 -8.07 -5.82
CA LEU A 455 -16.45 -8.11 -4.54
C LEU A 455 -15.75 -7.26 -3.48
N GLU A 456 -14.41 -7.38 -3.38
CA GLU A 456 -13.60 -6.55 -2.47
C GLU A 456 -13.73 -5.06 -2.81
N ALA A 457 -13.74 -4.70 -4.09
CA ALA A 457 -13.89 -3.33 -4.56
C ALA A 457 -15.28 -2.77 -4.24
N ILE A 458 -16.35 -3.54 -4.47
CA ILE A 458 -17.73 -3.17 -4.12
C ILE A 458 -17.84 -2.97 -2.61
N ALA A 459 -17.30 -3.89 -1.81
CA ALA A 459 -17.28 -3.78 -0.35
C ALA A 459 -16.55 -2.50 0.11
N GLY A 460 -15.34 -2.28 -0.39
CA GLY A 460 -14.55 -1.09 -0.07
C GLY A 460 -15.28 0.21 -0.45
N CYS A 461 -15.92 0.24 -1.62
CA CYS A 461 -16.76 1.36 -2.05
C CYS A 461 -17.95 1.59 -1.10
N THR A 462 -18.68 0.54 -0.73
CA THR A 462 -19.87 0.61 0.13
C THR A 462 -19.51 1.03 1.55
N ILE A 463 -18.46 0.43 2.13
CA ILE A 463 -17.91 0.83 3.45
C ILE A 463 -17.46 2.28 3.40
N GLY A 464 -16.89 2.71 2.28
CA GLY A 464 -16.48 4.08 2.01
C GLY A 464 -17.62 5.07 1.74
N GLY A 465 -18.88 4.59 1.72
CA GLY A 465 -20.09 5.38 1.57
C GLY A 465 -20.47 5.70 0.12
N VAL A 466 -20.02 4.87 -0.83
CA VAL A 466 -20.60 4.85 -2.19
C VAL A 466 -21.88 4.02 -2.11
N SER A 467 -22.99 4.59 -2.55
CA SER A 467 -24.28 3.89 -2.52
C SER A 467 -24.46 2.98 -3.73
N VAL A 468 -24.85 1.74 -3.47
CA VAL A 468 -25.25 0.77 -4.52
C VAL A 468 -26.52 1.23 -5.23
N ASN A 469 -27.36 2.03 -4.56
CA ASN A 469 -28.56 2.63 -5.13
C ASN A 469 -28.28 3.87 -6.01
N GLY A 470 -27.01 4.23 -6.17
CA GLY A 470 -26.54 5.30 -7.06
C GLY A 470 -26.59 6.71 -6.45
N GLY A 471 -26.06 7.65 -7.22
CA GLY A 471 -26.12 9.09 -6.94
C GLY A 471 -25.23 9.61 -5.80
N VAL A 472 -24.57 8.74 -5.05
CA VAL A 472 -23.75 9.11 -3.88
C VAL A 472 -22.42 8.37 -3.89
N GLY A 473 -21.34 9.10 -3.65
CA GLY A 473 -19.99 8.54 -3.50
C GLY A 473 -18.95 9.64 -3.38
N LYS A 474 -17.82 9.35 -2.73
CA LYS A 474 -16.67 10.27 -2.59
C LYS A 474 -15.37 9.49 -2.69
N ILE A 475 -14.41 9.99 -3.46
CA ILE A 475 -13.10 9.34 -3.64
C ILE A 475 -12.36 9.13 -2.31
N SER A 476 -12.39 10.12 -1.42
CA SER A 476 -11.80 9.97 -0.08
C SER A 476 -12.46 8.87 0.76
N GLY A 477 -13.78 8.69 0.60
CA GLY A 477 -14.50 7.60 1.24
C GLY A 477 -14.06 6.25 0.69
N ILE A 478 -13.92 6.11 -0.63
CA ILE A 478 -13.45 4.88 -1.28
C ILE A 478 -12.07 4.48 -0.74
N LEU A 479 -11.14 5.44 -0.65
CA LEU A 479 -9.80 5.19 -0.11
C LEU A 479 -9.88 4.64 1.32
N VAL A 480 -10.66 5.29 2.18
CA VAL A 480 -10.85 4.84 3.58
C VAL A 480 -11.51 3.47 3.64
N GLY A 481 -12.53 3.22 2.84
CA GLY A 481 -13.24 1.95 2.83
C GLY A 481 -12.36 0.78 2.39
N VAL A 482 -11.56 0.97 1.33
CA VAL A 482 -10.61 -0.03 0.83
C VAL A 482 -9.50 -0.28 1.85
N LEU A 483 -8.95 0.79 2.46
CA LEU A 483 -7.91 0.67 3.48
C LEU A 483 -8.42 -0.10 4.71
N VAL A 484 -9.62 0.21 5.18
CA VAL A 484 -10.24 -0.48 6.32
C VAL A 484 -10.53 -1.95 5.98
N PHE A 485 -10.98 -2.24 4.76
CA PHE A 485 -11.21 -3.62 4.33
C PHE A 485 -9.91 -4.42 4.22
N GLU A 486 -8.82 -3.81 3.74
CA GLU A 486 -7.50 -4.45 3.72
C GLU A 486 -6.94 -4.63 5.13
N LEU A 487 -7.17 -3.68 6.03
CA LEU A 487 -6.78 -3.77 7.42
C LEU A 487 -7.46 -4.97 8.12
N LEU A 488 -8.74 -5.25 7.80
CA LEU A 488 -9.44 -6.46 8.26
C LEU A 488 -8.69 -7.73 7.87
N LYS A 489 -8.29 -7.85 6.60
CA LYS A 489 -7.57 -9.02 6.09
C LYS A 489 -6.25 -9.23 6.81
N ILE A 490 -5.46 -8.18 6.92
CA ILE A 490 -4.16 -8.21 7.58
C ILE A 490 -4.32 -8.54 9.07
N ALA A 491 -5.31 -7.97 9.75
CA ALA A 491 -5.56 -8.26 11.15
C ALA A 491 -5.92 -9.75 11.37
N LEU A 492 -6.77 -10.33 10.53
CA LEU A 492 -7.10 -11.76 10.59
C LEU A 492 -5.86 -12.65 10.34
N GLN A 493 -5.00 -12.29 9.38
CA GLN A 493 -3.75 -13.01 9.12
C GLN A 493 -2.79 -12.95 10.32
N PHE A 494 -2.67 -11.80 10.99
CA PHE A 494 -1.85 -11.68 12.21
C PHE A 494 -2.40 -12.46 13.40
N MET A 495 -3.72 -12.70 13.43
CA MET A 495 -4.35 -13.57 14.43
C MET A 495 -4.13 -15.05 14.13
N GLY A 496 -3.52 -15.41 13.00
CA GLY A 496 -3.31 -16.81 12.59
C GLY A 496 -4.53 -17.44 11.94
N VAL A 497 -5.51 -16.64 11.53
CA VAL A 497 -6.72 -17.14 10.85
C VAL A 497 -6.33 -17.57 9.43
N GLU A 498 -6.66 -18.79 9.06
CA GLU A 498 -6.43 -19.32 7.72
C GLU A 498 -7.18 -18.50 6.65
N SER A 499 -6.63 -18.49 5.45
CA SER A 499 -7.21 -17.73 4.32
C SER A 499 -8.66 -18.11 4.03
N SER A 500 -9.04 -19.37 4.24
CA SER A 500 -10.41 -19.87 4.04
C SER A 500 -11.42 -19.17 4.95
N TYR A 501 -11.11 -19.01 6.24
CA TYR A 501 -11.96 -18.26 7.17
C TYR A 501 -11.96 -16.76 6.89
N THR A 502 -10.88 -16.24 6.32
CA THR A 502 -10.82 -14.84 5.89
C THR A 502 -11.86 -14.54 4.81
N TYR A 503 -12.13 -15.46 3.87
CA TYR A 503 -13.22 -15.32 2.90
C TYR A 503 -14.59 -15.28 3.55
N ILE A 504 -14.83 -16.08 4.60
CA ILE A 504 -16.10 -16.06 5.36
C ILE A 504 -16.29 -14.69 6.01
N ALA A 505 -15.26 -14.18 6.69
CA ALA A 505 -15.31 -12.87 7.33
C ALA A 505 -15.55 -11.75 6.31
N GLN A 506 -14.88 -11.80 5.16
CA GLN A 506 -15.07 -10.83 4.07
C GLN A 506 -16.51 -10.87 3.54
N GLY A 507 -17.04 -12.05 3.25
CA GLY A 507 -18.43 -12.22 2.79
C GLY A 507 -19.45 -11.66 3.77
N LEU A 508 -19.26 -11.92 5.05
CA LEU A 508 -20.12 -11.38 6.10
C LEU A 508 -20.05 -9.83 6.15
N VAL A 509 -18.86 -9.27 6.09
CA VAL A 509 -18.68 -7.80 6.07
C VAL A 509 -19.34 -7.18 4.83
N ILE A 510 -19.24 -7.81 3.66
CA ILE A 510 -19.90 -7.35 2.43
C ILE A 510 -21.42 -7.32 2.62
N ILE A 511 -22.02 -8.43 3.11
CA ILE A 511 -23.47 -8.53 3.33
C ILE A 511 -23.93 -7.44 4.31
N VAL A 512 -23.24 -7.29 5.43
CA VAL A 512 -23.59 -6.28 6.45
C VAL A 512 -23.44 -4.86 5.89
N ALA A 513 -22.37 -4.59 5.11
CA ALA A 513 -22.13 -3.28 4.53
C ALA A 513 -23.25 -2.88 3.55
N VAL A 514 -23.64 -3.80 2.67
CA VAL A 514 -24.70 -3.56 1.67
C VAL A 514 -26.07 -3.45 2.37
N ALA A 515 -26.35 -4.27 3.37
CA ALA A 515 -27.59 -4.20 4.14
C ALA A 515 -27.73 -2.87 4.89
N LEU A 516 -26.65 -2.36 5.48
CA LEU A 516 -26.64 -1.05 6.13
C LEU A 516 -26.82 0.11 5.15
N ASP A 517 -26.22 0.04 3.94
CA ASP A 517 -26.42 1.05 2.89
C ASP A 517 -27.88 1.07 2.45
N LEU A 518 -28.47 -0.10 2.18
CA LEU A 518 -29.86 -0.22 1.78
C LEU A 518 -30.81 0.34 2.85
N ARG A 519 -30.58 0.01 4.14
CA ARG A 519 -31.35 0.56 5.25
C ARG A 519 -31.29 2.08 5.32
N LYS A 520 -30.10 2.67 5.14
CA LYS A 520 -29.93 4.12 5.09
C LYS A 520 -30.66 4.76 3.91
N TYR A 521 -30.69 4.09 2.77
CA TYR A 521 -31.42 4.56 1.60
C TYR A 521 -32.94 4.55 1.84
N LEU A 522 -33.48 3.47 2.40
CA LEU A 522 -34.91 3.34 2.72
C LEU A 522 -35.35 4.37 3.80
N ALA A 523 -34.50 4.65 4.78
CA ALA A 523 -34.81 5.64 5.83
C ALA A 523 -34.77 7.10 5.33
N ARG A 524 -34.30 7.37 4.13
CA ARG A 524 -34.27 8.71 3.49
C ARG A 524 -35.41 8.95 2.51
N LYS A 525 -36.13 7.91 2.10
CA LYS A 525 -37.41 7.97 1.37
C LYS A 525 -38.57 8.15 2.35
#